data_bfaa87adf09ec907045c821e63582d6f
#
_entry.id   bfaa87adf09ec907045c821e63582d6f
#
_cell.length_a   1.000
_cell.length_b   1.000
_cell.length_c   1.000
_cell.angle_alpha   90.00
_cell.angle_beta   90.00
_cell.angle_gamma   90.00
#
_symmetry.space_group_name_H-M   'P 1'
#
loop_
_entity.id
_entity.type
_entity.pdbx_description
1 polymer ?
#
loop_
_entity_poly.entity_id
_entity_poly.type
_entity_poly.pdbx_seq_one_letter_code
_entity_poly.pdbx_strand_id
1 'polypeptide(L)'
;MSRNLRLGASSIAFSKPLYIESAASIVSQKEADGPLGDFFDLVCEDPMFGCDTWESAESTLQKETATLAMNKAGLNSEDIHLMFAGDLLAQTAATCFGSAGLGIPFYGLYGACSTMGESLSLGCLALTAGFGTR
;
A
#
# COMPACT_ATOMS: atom_id res chain seq x y z
N MET A 1 31.65 2.51 -3.49
CA MET A 1 30.22 2.44 -3.11
C MET A 1 29.56 3.74 -3.54
N SER A 2 28.61 3.70 -4.48
CA SER A 2 27.80 4.88 -4.79
C SER A 2 26.93 5.20 -3.57
N ARG A 3 26.87 6.46 -3.20
CA ARG A 3 26.03 6.92 -2.06
C ARG A 3 24.66 7.36 -2.58
N ASN A 4 23.63 7.12 -1.80
CA ASN A 4 22.38 7.81 -2.00
C ASN A 4 22.61 9.32 -1.91
N LEU A 5 22.04 10.08 -2.83
CA LEU A 5 22.27 11.51 -2.93
C LEU A 5 20.96 12.27 -2.71
N ARG A 6 21.03 13.28 -1.86
CA ARG A 6 20.02 14.32 -1.84
C ARG A 6 20.24 15.23 -3.04
N LEU A 7 19.24 15.39 -3.88
CA LEU A 7 19.26 16.28 -5.04
C LEU A 7 18.38 17.50 -4.77
N GLY A 8 19.01 18.65 -4.70
CA GLY A 8 18.27 19.91 -4.40
C GLY A 8 17.61 19.86 -3.02
N ALA A 9 16.43 20.48 -2.92
CA ALA A 9 15.70 20.61 -1.66
C ALA A 9 14.85 19.37 -1.30
N SER A 10 14.31 18.69 -2.29
CA SER A 10 13.17 17.75 -2.08
C SER A 10 13.29 16.42 -2.84
N SER A 11 14.44 16.09 -3.42
CA SER A 11 14.63 14.87 -4.18
C SER A 11 15.74 14.00 -3.62
N ILE A 12 15.58 12.69 -3.78
CA ILE A 12 16.58 11.69 -3.38
C ILE A 12 16.83 10.78 -4.58
N ALA A 13 18.11 10.58 -4.91
CA ALA A 13 18.54 9.57 -5.86
C ALA A 13 19.10 8.37 -5.10
N PHE A 14 18.56 7.20 -5.37
CA PHE A 14 19.03 5.95 -4.80
C PHE A 14 20.23 5.43 -5.59
N SER A 15 21.23 4.89 -4.88
CA SER A 15 22.46 4.36 -5.49
C SER A 15 22.24 3.07 -6.27
N LYS A 16 21.14 2.37 -5.99
CA LYS A 16 20.70 1.18 -6.71
C LYS A 16 19.27 1.39 -7.15
N PRO A 17 18.87 0.88 -8.32
CA PRO A 17 17.48 0.93 -8.73
C PRO A 17 16.61 0.12 -7.78
N LEU A 18 15.43 0.63 -7.47
CA LEU A 18 14.37 -0.05 -6.76
C LEU A 18 13.26 -0.35 -7.76
N TYR A 19 12.63 -1.49 -7.61
CA TYR A 19 11.61 -1.96 -8.55
C TYR A 19 10.30 -2.21 -7.83
N ILE A 20 9.18 -1.92 -8.50
CA ILE A 20 7.86 -2.38 -8.08
C ILE A 20 7.72 -3.81 -8.58
N GLU A 21 7.67 -4.77 -7.68
CA GLU A 21 7.56 -6.20 -8.01
C GLU A 21 6.14 -6.57 -8.39
N SER A 22 5.15 -5.96 -7.75
CA SER A 22 3.72 -6.14 -8.04
C SER A 22 2.93 -4.90 -7.65
N ALA A 23 1.75 -4.77 -8.22
CA ALA A 23 0.76 -3.77 -7.85
C ALA A 23 -0.65 -4.37 -7.98
N ALA A 24 -1.58 -3.90 -7.15
CA ALA A 24 -2.98 -4.26 -7.24
C ALA A 24 -3.86 -3.04 -6.96
N SER A 25 -5.05 -3.07 -7.55
CA SER A 25 -6.07 -2.05 -7.39
C SER A 25 -7.44 -2.68 -7.23
N ILE A 26 -8.11 -2.34 -6.13
CA ILE A 26 -9.51 -2.72 -5.88
C ILE A 26 -10.30 -1.43 -5.67
N VAL A 27 -11.44 -1.34 -6.35
CA VAL A 27 -12.29 -0.16 -6.31
C VAL A 27 -13.76 -0.54 -6.15
N SER A 28 -14.59 0.44 -5.80
CA SER A 28 -16.03 0.29 -5.84
C SER A 28 -16.60 0.67 -7.22
N GLN A 29 -17.89 0.37 -7.44
CA GLN A 29 -18.59 0.63 -8.70
C GLN A 29 -18.46 2.09 -9.17
N LYS A 30 -18.54 3.04 -8.27
CA LYS A 30 -18.44 4.47 -8.61
C LYS A 30 -17.13 4.85 -9.32
N GLU A 31 -16.02 4.25 -8.93
CA GLU A 31 -14.74 4.47 -9.60
C GLU A 31 -14.66 3.66 -10.90
N ALA A 32 -15.23 2.47 -10.93
CA ALA A 32 -15.30 1.63 -12.13
C ALA A 32 -16.14 2.26 -13.25
N ASP A 33 -17.13 3.09 -12.93
CA ASP A 33 -17.91 3.83 -13.93
C ASP A 33 -17.13 4.98 -14.57
N GLY A 34 -15.93 5.26 -14.07
CA GLY A 34 -15.04 6.29 -14.59
C GLY A 34 -14.20 5.82 -15.78
N PRO A 35 -13.37 6.72 -16.35
CA PRO A 35 -12.61 6.45 -17.58
C PRO A 35 -11.51 5.38 -17.40
N LEU A 36 -11.19 5.00 -16.19
CA LEU A 36 -10.18 3.98 -15.86
C LEU A 36 -10.78 2.66 -15.39
N GLY A 37 -12.11 2.48 -15.47
CA GLY A 37 -12.81 1.32 -14.96
C GLY A 37 -12.23 -0.03 -15.40
N ASP A 38 -11.89 -0.16 -16.68
CA ASP A 38 -11.35 -1.39 -17.27
C ASP A 38 -9.91 -1.72 -16.83
N PHE A 39 -9.24 -0.81 -16.13
CA PHE A 39 -7.84 -0.98 -15.73
C PHE A 39 -7.69 -1.47 -14.27
N PHE A 40 -8.76 -1.49 -13.49
CA PHE A 40 -8.69 -1.98 -12.12
C PHE A 40 -8.68 -3.51 -12.07
N ASP A 41 -7.92 -4.07 -11.13
CA ASP A 41 -7.81 -5.52 -10.99
C ASP A 41 -9.11 -6.16 -10.49
N LEU A 42 -9.85 -5.46 -9.63
CA LEU A 42 -11.10 -5.93 -9.08
C LEU A 42 -12.05 -4.75 -8.81
N VAL A 43 -13.29 -4.93 -9.18
CA VAL A 43 -14.39 -4.00 -8.89
C VAL A 43 -15.37 -4.66 -7.93
N CYS A 44 -15.63 -4.02 -6.80
CA CYS A 44 -16.68 -4.44 -5.86
C CYS A 44 -17.90 -3.54 -6.05
N GLU A 45 -19.05 -4.12 -6.45
CA GLU A 45 -20.29 -3.37 -6.65
C GLU A 45 -20.80 -2.74 -5.35
N ASP A 46 -20.64 -3.46 -4.22
CA ASP A 46 -20.98 -2.95 -2.90
C ASP A 46 -19.85 -2.08 -2.35
N PRO A 47 -20.06 -0.75 -2.18
CA PRO A 47 -19.04 0.15 -1.65
C PRO A 47 -18.70 -0.12 -0.19
N MET A 48 -19.53 -0.88 0.52
CA MET A 48 -19.28 -1.29 1.91
C MET A 48 -18.50 -2.60 2.02
N PHE A 49 -18.22 -3.28 0.92
CA PHE A 49 -17.49 -4.56 0.92
C PHE A 49 -18.10 -5.61 1.87
N GLY A 50 -19.42 -5.62 2.01
CA GLY A 50 -20.14 -6.50 2.92
C GLY A 50 -20.01 -6.14 4.39
N CYS A 51 -19.51 -4.95 4.73
CA CYS A 51 -19.30 -4.48 6.09
C CYS A 51 -20.40 -3.52 6.55
N ASP A 52 -20.53 -3.36 7.88
CA ASP A 52 -21.56 -2.50 8.48
C ASP A 52 -21.09 -1.04 8.65
N THR A 53 -19.78 -0.77 8.61
CA THR A 53 -19.20 0.57 8.78
C THR A 53 -18.19 0.88 7.69
N TRP A 54 -17.97 2.17 7.41
CA TRP A 54 -17.00 2.63 6.44
C TRP A 54 -15.57 2.27 6.83
N GLU A 55 -15.25 2.32 8.11
CA GLU A 55 -13.93 1.95 8.64
C GLU A 55 -13.65 0.46 8.42
N SER A 56 -14.65 -0.39 8.63
CA SER A 56 -14.53 -1.83 8.34
C SER A 56 -14.42 -2.10 6.84
N ALA A 57 -15.15 -1.34 6.03
CA ALA A 57 -15.07 -1.44 4.57
C ALA A 57 -13.68 -1.05 4.07
N GLU A 58 -13.11 0.06 4.54
CA GLU A 58 -11.75 0.48 4.20
C GLU A 58 -10.70 -0.52 4.68
N SER A 59 -10.87 -1.07 5.87
CA SER A 59 -10.02 -2.13 6.43
C SER A 59 -10.02 -3.39 5.53
N THR A 60 -11.20 -3.81 5.10
CA THR A 60 -11.36 -4.96 4.20
C THR A 60 -10.73 -4.68 2.84
N LEU A 61 -11.00 -3.51 2.25
CA LEU A 61 -10.43 -3.08 0.98
C LEU A 61 -8.90 -3.11 1.00
N GLN A 62 -8.28 -2.57 2.05
CA GLN A 62 -6.82 -2.56 2.19
C GLN A 62 -6.24 -3.97 2.30
N LYS A 63 -6.85 -4.82 3.14
CA LYS A 63 -6.41 -6.21 3.32
C LYS A 63 -6.49 -7.00 2.01
N GLU A 64 -7.61 -6.92 1.32
CA GLU A 64 -7.84 -7.63 0.06
C GLU A 64 -6.89 -7.12 -1.03
N THR A 65 -6.65 -5.80 -1.11
CA THR A 65 -5.72 -5.22 -2.09
C THR A 65 -4.28 -5.67 -1.82
N ALA A 66 -3.83 -5.66 -0.57
CA ALA A 66 -2.50 -6.14 -0.20
C ALA A 66 -2.35 -7.65 -0.51
N THR A 67 -3.36 -8.44 -0.19
CA THR A 67 -3.39 -9.88 -0.49
C THR A 67 -3.33 -10.13 -2.00
N LEU A 68 -4.09 -9.38 -2.79
CA LEU A 68 -4.09 -9.47 -4.25
C LEU A 68 -2.71 -9.11 -4.84
N ALA A 69 -2.08 -8.05 -4.34
CA ALA A 69 -0.74 -7.67 -4.78
C ALA A 69 0.29 -8.77 -4.49
N MET A 70 0.27 -9.36 -3.31
CA MET A 70 1.14 -10.50 -2.97
C MET A 70 0.88 -11.70 -3.88
N ASN A 71 -0.39 -12.08 -4.08
CA ASN A 71 -0.78 -13.20 -4.94
C ASN A 71 -0.31 -13.02 -6.39
N LYS A 72 -0.42 -11.81 -6.94
CA LYS A 72 0.06 -11.48 -8.30
C LYS A 72 1.58 -11.68 -8.44
N ALA A 73 2.33 -11.48 -7.37
CA ALA A 73 3.77 -11.73 -7.32
C ALA A 73 4.15 -13.17 -6.95
N GLY A 74 3.18 -14.01 -6.59
CA GLY A 74 3.44 -15.36 -6.08
C GLY A 74 4.08 -15.36 -4.68
N LEU A 75 3.79 -14.34 -3.88
CA LEU A 75 4.33 -14.11 -2.54
C LEU A 75 3.28 -14.39 -1.45
N ASN A 76 3.77 -14.73 -0.27
CA ASN A 76 3.00 -14.82 0.96
C ASN A 76 3.41 -13.71 1.94
N SER A 77 2.64 -13.52 3.00
CA SER A 77 2.95 -12.50 4.02
C SER A 77 4.31 -12.71 4.69
N GLU A 78 4.78 -13.96 4.80
CA GLU A 78 6.10 -14.30 5.35
C GLU A 78 7.27 -13.79 4.48
N ASP A 79 7.02 -13.55 3.19
CA ASP A 79 8.02 -13.00 2.26
C ASP A 79 8.16 -11.48 2.38
N ILE A 80 7.24 -10.81 3.08
CA ILE A 80 7.17 -9.35 3.23
C ILE A 80 7.76 -8.96 4.58
N HIS A 81 8.82 -8.17 4.58
CA HIS A 81 9.53 -7.77 5.79
C HIS A 81 8.94 -6.57 6.48
N LEU A 82 8.37 -5.63 5.72
CA LEU A 82 7.85 -4.37 6.22
C LEU A 82 6.64 -3.93 5.41
N MET A 83 5.67 -3.31 6.07
CA MET A 83 4.50 -2.70 5.45
C MET A 83 4.37 -1.25 5.89
N PHE A 84 4.21 -0.35 4.93
CA PHE A 84 3.92 1.07 5.14
C PHE A 84 2.55 1.37 4.53
N ALA A 85 1.60 1.71 5.35
CA ALA A 85 0.23 1.95 4.88
C ALA A 85 -0.50 2.95 5.76
N GLY A 86 -1.59 3.49 5.25
CA GLY A 86 -2.45 4.41 5.97
C GLY A 86 -3.83 4.50 5.31
N ASP A 87 -4.73 5.18 5.97
CA ASP A 87 -6.11 5.38 5.55
C ASP A 87 -6.52 6.86 5.57
N LEU A 88 -7.70 7.15 5.08
CA LEU A 88 -8.24 8.50 5.06
C LEU A 88 -9.28 8.75 6.16
N LEU A 89 -10.05 7.72 6.53
CA LEU A 89 -11.24 7.90 7.36
C LEU A 89 -10.93 7.97 8.85
N ALA A 90 -10.07 7.11 9.36
CA ALA A 90 -10.00 6.81 10.78
C ALA A 90 -8.60 6.89 11.38
N GLN A 91 -7.75 7.74 10.83
CA GLN A 91 -6.42 8.05 11.40
C GLN A 91 -5.60 6.77 11.72
N THR A 92 -5.46 5.90 10.73
CA THR A 92 -4.81 4.58 10.79
C THR A 92 -5.60 3.46 11.49
N ALA A 93 -6.78 3.70 12.01
CA ALA A 93 -7.57 2.65 12.63
C ALA A 93 -7.98 1.56 11.63
N ALA A 94 -8.51 1.95 10.47
CA ALA A 94 -8.87 1.00 9.41
C ALA A 94 -7.65 0.20 8.94
N THR A 95 -6.52 0.87 8.77
CA THR A 95 -5.26 0.23 8.36
C THR A 95 -4.74 -0.73 9.43
N CYS A 96 -4.82 -0.38 10.71
CA CYS A 96 -4.41 -1.25 11.80
C CYS A 96 -5.21 -2.55 11.82
N PHE A 97 -6.52 -2.48 11.66
CA PHE A 97 -7.37 -3.68 11.60
C PHE A 97 -7.14 -4.48 10.31
N GLY A 98 -7.00 -3.82 9.17
CA GLY A 98 -6.75 -4.49 7.89
C GLY A 98 -5.40 -5.21 7.85
N SER A 99 -4.35 -4.61 8.41
CA SER A 99 -3.01 -5.18 8.44
C SER A 99 -2.81 -6.26 9.51
N ALA A 100 -3.57 -6.23 10.60
CA ALA A 100 -3.42 -7.17 11.73
C ALA A 100 -3.50 -8.63 11.32
N GLY A 101 -4.36 -8.96 10.33
CA GLY A 101 -4.51 -10.33 9.82
C GLY A 101 -3.40 -10.80 8.87
N LEU A 102 -2.50 -9.90 8.44
CA LEU A 102 -1.42 -10.24 7.52
C LEU A 102 -0.15 -10.72 8.24
N GLY A 103 0.02 -10.39 9.51
CA GLY A 103 1.19 -10.77 10.29
C GLY A 103 2.51 -10.10 9.85
N ILE A 104 2.43 -9.03 9.08
CA ILE A 104 3.57 -8.28 8.56
C ILE A 104 3.88 -7.12 9.51
N PRO A 105 5.17 -6.87 9.86
CA PRO A 105 5.56 -5.67 10.61
C PRO A 105 5.07 -4.40 9.91
N PHE A 106 4.28 -3.61 10.63
CA PHE A 106 3.50 -2.51 10.05
C PHE A 106 3.89 -1.16 10.63
N TYR A 107 4.04 -0.18 9.74
CA TYR A 107 4.20 1.23 10.07
C TYR A 107 2.99 2.01 9.55
N GLY A 108 2.17 2.50 10.48
CA GLY A 108 1.01 3.32 10.18
C GLY A 108 1.41 4.74 9.80
N LEU A 109 0.90 5.23 8.67
CA LEU A 109 1.14 6.56 8.15
C LEU A 109 -0.19 7.32 8.05
N TYR A 110 -0.15 8.59 8.35
CA TYR A 110 -1.34 9.43 8.24
C TYR A 110 -1.02 10.79 7.62
N GLY A 111 -1.06 10.82 6.31
CA GLY A 111 -0.87 12.01 5.50
C GLY A 111 -2.06 12.29 4.57
N ALA A 112 -3.23 11.68 4.82
CA ALA A 112 -4.39 11.72 3.93
C ALA A 112 -3.97 11.37 2.49
N CYS A 113 -4.21 12.24 1.51
CA CYS A 113 -3.86 11.99 0.11
C CYS A 113 -2.35 11.83 -0.14
N SER A 114 -1.48 12.30 0.78
CA SER A 114 -0.02 12.14 0.68
C SER A 114 0.48 10.77 1.15
N THR A 115 -0.36 9.97 1.81
CA THR A 115 0.01 8.66 2.37
C THR A 115 0.67 7.75 1.33
N MET A 116 0.20 7.74 0.08
CA MET A 116 0.81 6.95 -0.98
C MET A 116 2.27 7.38 -1.25
N GLY A 117 2.52 8.67 -1.39
CA GLY A 117 3.87 9.20 -1.60
C GLY A 117 4.78 8.96 -0.40
N GLU A 118 4.25 9.09 0.80
CA GLU A 118 4.96 8.79 2.06
C GLU A 118 5.33 7.32 2.14
N SER A 119 4.39 6.42 1.88
CA SER A 119 4.60 4.96 1.90
C SER A 119 5.69 4.54 0.91
N LEU A 120 5.60 5.01 -0.33
CA LEU A 120 6.62 4.72 -1.36
C LEU A 120 7.99 5.27 -0.96
N SER A 121 8.06 6.49 -0.43
CA SER A 121 9.31 7.10 -0.02
C SER A 121 9.96 6.33 1.14
N LEU A 122 9.19 6.00 2.17
CA LEU A 122 9.69 5.27 3.34
C LEU A 122 10.05 3.83 2.99
N GLY A 123 9.26 3.15 2.17
CA GLY A 123 9.59 1.81 1.67
C GLY A 123 10.92 1.81 0.91
N CYS A 124 11.11 2.76 0.01
CA CYS A 124 12.38 2.91 -0.72
C CYS A 124 13.56 3.18 0.21
N LEU A 125 13.39 4.03 1.22
CA LEU A 125 14.42 4.31 2.22
C LEU A 125 14.76 3.08 3.05
N ALA A 126 13.75 2.33 3.51
CA ALA A 126 13.92 1.12 4.30
C ALA A 126 14.70 0.03 3.51
N LEU A 127 14.30 -0.22 2.25
CA LEU A 127 14.99 -1.17 1.38
C LEU A 127 16.44 -0.75 1.12
N THR A 128 16.67 0.54 0.87
CA THR A 128 18.02 1.07 0.62
C THR A 128 18.90 1.00 1.86
N ALA A 129 18.32 1.15 3.04
CA ALA A 129 19.01 1.01 4.33
C ALA A 129 19.28 -0.45 4.73
N GLY A 130 18.67 -1.42 4.02
CA GLY A 130 18.86 -2.84 4.29
C GLY A 130 17.96 -3.40 5.41
N PHE A 131 16.87 -2.71 5.75
CA PHE A 131 15.92 -3.18 6.76
C PHE A 131 14.94 -4.24 6.23
N GLY A 132 15.01 -4.58 4.97
CA GLY A 132 14.22 -5.61 4.31
C GLY A 132 14.62 -5.76 2.85
N THR A 133 14.03 -6.73 2.18
CA THR A 133 14.17 -6.95 0.73
C THR A 133 12.85 -6.78 -0.01
N ARG A 134 11.76 -6.86 0.73
CA ARG A 134 10.37 -6.66 0.26
C ARG A 134 9.54 -6.08 1.38
#